data_bc15c7d1a85f570ba8a19da5c574017e
#
_entry.id   bc15c7d1a85f570ba8a19da5c574017e
#
_cell.length_a   1.000
_cell.length_b   1.000
_cell.length_c   1.000
_cell.angle_alpha   90.00
_cell.angle_beta   90.00
_cell.angle_gamma   90.00
#
_symmetry.space_group_name_H-M   'P 1'
#
loop_
_entity.id
_entity.type
_entity.pdbx_description
1 polymer ?
#
loop_
_entity_poly.entity_id
_entity_poly.type
_entity_poly.pdbx_seq_one_letter_code
_entity_poly.pdbx_strand_id
1 'polypeptide(L)'
;MTEANRPLSNSELALAKWMLKNGAAEASAFLDQLEQAEVTPWRCPCGCASINFQIKGRPPAPPGVHVIGDFVCGPEDSTFGVFIFESGGVLGGIELYSMAVEAPSVLPAPPLRPFG
;
A
#
# COMPACT_ATOMS: atom_id res chain seq x y z
N MET A 1 12.33 -23.02 4.37
CA MET A 1 10.91 -23.13 3.98
C MET A 1 10.41 -21.74 3.60
N THR A 2 9.78 -21.63 2.45
CA THR A 2 9.28 -20.32 1.97
C THR A 2 7.91 -20.07 2.58
N GLU A 3 7.71 -18.88 3.12
CA GLU A 3 6.38 -18.48 3.59
C GLU A 3 5.44 -18.33 2.40
N ALA A 4 4.19 -18.70 2.60
CA ALA A 4 3.17 -18.53 1.57
C ALA A 4 2.59 -17.12 1.61
N ASN A 5 2.00 -16.67 0.49
CA ASN A 5 1.19 -15.46 0.50
C ASN A 5 -0.01 -15.68 1.40
N ARG A 6 -0.55 -14.60 1.93
CA ARG A 6 -1.74 -14.62 2.79
C ARG A 6 -2.79 -13.64 2.28
N PRO A 7 -4.07 -13.85 2.62
CA PRO A 7 -5.08 -12.86 2.27
C PRO A 7 -4.85 -11.55 3.04
N LEU A 8 -5.37 -10.45 2.50
CA LEU A 8 -5.36 -9.18 3.21
C LEU A 8 -6.23 -9.29 4.48
N SER A 9 -5.76 -8.67 5.55
CA SER A 9 -6.62 -8.50 6.73
C SER A 9 -7.73 -7.48 6.40
N ASN A 10 -8.77 -7.43 7.25
CA ASN A 10 -9.83 -6.45 7.07
C ASN A 10 -9.31 -5.02 7.11
N SER A 11 -8.34 -4.74 7.98
CA SER A 11 -7.72 -3.41 8.07
C SER A 11 -6.93 -3.07 6.81
N GLU A 12 -6.17 -4.02 6.29
CA GLU A 12 -5.39 -3.82 5.06
C GLU A 12 -6.31 -3.57 3.87
N LEU A 13 -7.38 -4.35 3.76
CA LEU A 13 -8.33 -4.21 2.67
C LEU A 13 -9.05 -2.86 2.75
N ALA A 14 -9.48 -2.45 3.93
CA ALA A 14 -10.16 -1.16 4.12
C ALA A 14 -9.25 0.01 3.75
N LEU A 15 -8.00 -0.04 4.18
CA LEU A 15 -7.03 1.00 3.85
C LEU A 15 -6.78 1.06 2.34
N ALA A 16 -6.51 -0.07 1.70
CA ALA A 16 -6.23 -0.12 0.27
C ALA A 16 -7.42 0.38 -0.54
N LYS A 17 -8.63 -0.03 -0.20
CA LYS A 17 -9.85 0.46 -0.88
C LYS A 17 -9.98 1.97 -0.76
N TRP A 18 -9.79 2.49 0.43
CA TRP A 18 -9.90 3.93 0.66
C TRP A 18 -8.86 4.70 -0.17
N MET A 19 -7.63 4.20 -0.18
CA MET A 19 -6.54 4.86 -0.92
C MET A 19 -6.80 4.84 -2.43
N LEU A 20 -7.30 3.73 -2.96
CA LEU A 20 -7.62 3.64 -4.39
C LEU A 20 -8.80 4.52 -4.78
N LYS A 21 -9.78 4.70 -3.89
CA LYS A 21 -10.92 5.57 -4.14
C LYS A 21 -10.59 7.06 -4.02
N ASN A 22 -9.59 7.41 -3.25
CA ASN A 22 -9.23 8.80 -2.95
C ASN A 22 -7.87 9.20 -3.54
N GLY A 23 -7.27 8.35 -4.34
CA GLY A 23 -6.00 8.62 -4.99
C GLY A 23 -6.14 9.33 -6.33
N ALA A 24 -5.16 9.14 -7.20
CA ALA A 24 -5.17 9.69 -8.55
C ALA A 24 -6.35 9.13 -9.35
N ALA A 25 -6.68 9.79 -10.47
CA ALA A 25 -7.85 9.40 -11.28
C ALA A 25 -7.80 7.94 -11.74
N GLU A 26 -6.61 7.43 -12.07
CA GLU A 26 -6.43 6.05 -12.52
C GLU A 26 -6.48 5.02 -11.39
N ALA A 27 -6.39 5.46 -10.13
CA ALA A 27 -6.28 4.53 -9.00
C ALA A 27 -7.51 3.62 -8.87
N SER A 28 -8.70 4.14 -9.13
CA SER A 28 -9.94 3.35 -9.00
C SER A 28 -10.00 2.17 -9.96
N ALA A 29 -9.24 2.22 -11.07
CA ALA A 29 -9.18 1.10 -12.02
C ALA A 29 -8.55 -0.15 -11.40
N PHE A 30 -7.82 -0.02 -10.30
CA PHE A 30 -7.17 -1.13 -9.62
C PHE A 30 -8.04 -1.79 -8.55
N LEU A 31 -9.26 -1.30 -8.30
CA LEU A 31 -10.15 -1.91 -7.30
C LEU A 31 -10.48 -3.37 -7.62
N ASP A 32 -10.63 -3.72 -8.90
CA ASP A 32 -10.88 -5.11 -9.30
C ASP A 32 -9.68 -6.00 -8.98
N GLN A 33 -8.47 -5.50 -9.18
CA GLN A 33 -7.26 -6.27 -8.83
C GLN A 33 -7.17 -6.48 -7.32
N LEU A 34 -7.58 -5.50 -6.53
CA LEU A 34 -7.53 -5.61 -5.07
C LEU A 34 -8.34 -6.81 -4.57
N GLU A 35 -9.44 -7.15 -5.22
CA GLU A 35 -10.25 -8.32 -4.85
C GLU A 35 -9.50 -9.64 -5.02
N GLN A 36 -8.47 -9.66 -5.88
CA GLN A 36 -7.64 -10.83 -6.15
C GLN A 36 -6.27 -10.74 -5.48
N ALA A 37 -6.04 -9.74 -4.64
CA ALA A 37 -4.74 -9.50 -4.06
C ALA A 37 -4.50 -10.38 -2.83
N GLU A 38 -3.24 -10.81 -2.71
CA GLU A 38 -2.72 -11.44 -1.51
C GLU A 38 -1.49 -10.64 -1.06
N VAL A 39 -1.14 -10.75 0.21
CA VAL A 39 0.07 -10.12 0.75
C VAL A 39 1.20 -11.15 0.70
N THR A 40 2.33 -10.73 0.13
CA THR A 40 3.50 -11.60 0.03
C THR A 40 4.25 -11.68 1.37
N PRO A 41 5.14 -12.65 1.55
CA PRO A 41 5.94 -12.72 2.79
C PRO A 41 7.05 -11.67 2.90
N TRP A 42 7.23 -10.83 1.86
CA TRP A 42 8.23 -9.76 1.90
C TRP A 42 7.98 -8.83 3.10
N ARG A 43 9.07 -8.44 3.75
CA ARG A 43 9.03 -7.46 4.85
C ARG A 43 10.03 -6.36 4.58
N CYS A 44 9.64 -5.12 4.91
CA CYS A 44 10.52 -3.99 4.76
C CYS A 44 11.71 -4.13 5.73
N PRO A 45 12.95 -3.98 5.24
CA PRO A 45 14.12 -4.06 6.12
C PRO A 45 14.13 -3.03 7.24
N CYS A 46 13.42 -1.91 7.08
CA CYS A 46 13.33 -0.88 8.12
C CYS A 46 12.40 -1.28 9.29
N GLY A 47 11.60 -2.35 9.14
CA GLY A 47 10.65 -2.78 10.15
C GLY A 47 9.31 -2.08 10.10
N CYS A 48 9.09 -1.20 9.12
CA CYS A 48 7.79 -0.53 8.95
C CYS A 48 6.72 -1.49 8.43
N ALA A 49 5.47 -1.03 8.41
CA ALA A 49 4.32 -1.86 8.05
C ALA A 49 4.08 -2.00 6.54
N SER A 50 5.02 -1.57 5.70
CA SER A 50 4.89 -1.69 4.23
C SER A 50 4.62 -3.13 3.82
N ILE A 51 3.74 -3.32 2.83
CA ILE A 51 3.37 -4.64 2.32
C ILE A 51 3.41 -4.65 0.80
N ASN A 52 3.72 -5.81 0.23
CA ASN A 52 3.66 -6.04 -1.21
C ASN A 52 2.51 -6.98 -1.53
N PHE A 53 1.89 -6.74 -2.69
CA PHE A 53 0.78 -7.56 -3.18
C PHE A 53 1.23 -8.53 -4.26
N GLN A 54 0.55 -9.66 -4.35
CA GLN A 54 0.55 -10.55 -5.48
C GLN A 54 -0.90 -10.71 -5.92
N ILE A 55 -1.17 -10.46 -7.19
CA ILE A 55 -2.54 -10.55 -7.71
C ILE A 55 -2.74 -11.94 -8.31
N LYS A 56 -3.75 -12.65 -7.83
CA LYS A 56 -4.06 -13.99 -8.36
C LYS A 56 -4.36 -13.91 -9.85
N GLY A 57 -3.81 -14.86 -10.60
CA GLY A 57 -4.02 -14.93 -12.04
C GLY A 57 -3.16 -13.99 -12.86
N ARG A 58 -2.24 -13.24 -12.23
CA ARG A 58 -1.32 -12.36 -12.92
C ARG A 58 0.11 -12.66 -12.51
N PRO A 59 1.10 -12.40 -13.40
CA PRO A 59 2.50 -12.50 -13.01
C PRO A 59 2.82 -11.41 -11.97
N PRO A 60 3.94 -11.55 -11.24
CA PRO A 60 4.37 -10.50 -10.32
C PRO A 60 4.54 -9.17 -11.06
N ALA A 61 4.26 -8.07 -10.37
CA ALA A 61 4.48 -6.75 -10.93
C ALA A 61 5.96 -6.59 -11.28
N PRO A 62 6.28 -5.99 -12.45
CA PRO A 62 7.68 -5.75 -12.81
C PRO A 62 8.33 -4.76 -11.84
N PRO A 63 9.66 -4.67 -11.82
CA PRO A 63 10.34 -3.67 -10.99
C PRO A 63 9.86 -2.25 -11.33
N GLY A 64 9.72 -1.44 -10.31
CA GLY A 64 9.32 -0.05 -10.48
C GLY A 64 8.18 0.32 -9.53
N VAL A 65 8.02 1.63 -9.36
CA VAL A 65 7.00 2.19 -8.48
C VAL A 65 6.34 3.37 -9.19
N HIS A 66 5.07 3.21 -9.53
CA HIS A 66 4.25 4.32 -10.02
C HIS A 66 3.20 4.59 -8.93
N VAL A 67 3.36 5.70 -8.24
CA VAL A 67 2.46 6.07 -7.14
C VAL A 67 1.10 6.48 -7.68
N ILE A 68 0.04 5.84 -7.21
CA ILE A 68 -1.33 6.13 -7.64
C ILE A 68 -2.20 6.68 -6.51
N GLY A 69 -1.66 6.80 -5.32
CA GLY A 69 -2.29 7.50 -4.20
C GLY A 69 -1.24 7.77 -3.14
N ASP A 70 -1.09 9.03 -2.72
CA ASP A 70 -0.08 9.45 -1.77
C ASP A 70 -0.72 10.29 -0.68
N PHE A 71 -0.47 9.91 0.58
CA PHE A 71 -1.17 10.48 1.73
C PHE A 71 -0.21 10.68 2.88
N VAL A 72 -0.63 11.50 3.84
CA VAL A 72 0.12 11.72 5.08
C VAL A 72 -0.76 11.38 6.29
N CYS A 73 -0.11 10.95 7.34
CA CYS A 73 -0.75 10.52 8.58
C CYS A 73 -0.08 11.20 9.77
N GLY A 74 -0.83 11.31 10.84
CA GLY A 74 -0.33 11.87 12.08
C GLY A 74 -0.47 13.38 12.16
N PRO A 75 -0.30 13.96 13.38
CA PRO A 75 -0.33 15.40 13.54
C PRO A 75 0.87 16.05 12.86
N GLU A 76 0.81 17.37 12.66
CA GLU A 76 1.76 18.11 11.84
C GLU A 76 3.23 17.91 12.26
N ASP A 77 3.48 17.76 13.54
CA ASP A 77 4.85 17.56 14.07
C ASP A 77 5.24 16.08 14.20
N SER A 78 4.36 15.16 13.82
CA SER A 78 4.57 13.72 13.95
C SER A 78 4.05 13.00 12.71
N THR A 79 4.27 13.58 11.51
CA THR A 79 3.77 13.02 10.27
C THR A 79 4.67 11.92 9.73
N PHE A 80 4.04 10.96 9.08
CA PHE A 80 4.71 9.99 8.20
C PHE A 80 3.85 9.85 6.93
N GLY A 81 4.45 9.34 5.87
CA GLY A 81 3.76 9.18 4.60
C GLY A 81 3.37 7.75 4.32
N VAL A 82 2.36 7.59 3.47
CA VAL A 82 1.92 6.28 2.98
C VAL A 82 1.44 6.43 1.55
N PHE A 83 1.88 5.54 0.65
CA PHE A 83 1.38 5.55 -0.72
C PHE A 83 1.05 4.13 -1.17
N ILE A 84 0.15 4.06 -2.15
CA ILE A 84 -0.19 2.83 -2.86
C ILE A 84 0.33 2.98 -4.29
N PHE A 85 0.90 1.90 -4.85
CA PHE A 85 1.58 1.96 -6.13
C PHE A 85 1.26 0.76 -7.01
N GLU A 86 1.49 0.95 -8.30
CA GLU A 86 1.41 -0.09 -9.32
C GLU A 86 2.70 -0.11 -10.12
N SER A 87 2.92 -1.16 -10.88
CA SER A 87 3.99 -1.23 -11.86
C SER A 87 3.55 -2.12 -13.02
N GLY A 88 3.71 -1.63 -14.23
CA GLY A 88 3.33 -2.38 -15.43
C GLY A 88 1.85 -2.75 -15.51
N GLY A 89 0.98 -1.97 -14.88
CA GLY A 89 -0.45 -2.25 -14.86
C GLY A 89 -0.88 -3.24 -13.77
N VAL A 90 0.02 -3.59 -12.85
CA VAL A 90 -0.28 -4.54 -11.76
C VAL A 90 -0.09 -3.83 -10.42
N LEU A 91 -1.09 -3.95 -9.55
CA LEU A 91 -1.04 -3.36 -8.20
C LEU A 91 0.12 -3.97 -7.43
N GLY A 92 0.99 -3.12 -6.88
CA GLY A 92 2.26 -3.55 -6.28
C GLY A 92 2.28 -3.63 -4.78
N GLY A 93 1.64 -2.68 -4.09
CA GLY A 93 1.66 -2.68 -2.63
C GLY A 93 1.34 -1.34 -2.03
N ILE A 94 1.49 -1.30 -0.71
CA ILE A 94 1.36 -0.08 0.09
C ILE A 94 2.68 0.11 0.81
N GLU A 95 3.24 1.32 0.70
CA GLU A 95 4.53 1.61 1.30
C GLU A 95 4.44 2.82 2.21
N LEU A 96 5.04 2.69 3.40
CA LEU A 96 5.15 3.76 4.37
C LEU A 96 6.54 4.38 4.28
N TYR A 97 6.62 5.68 4.55
CA TYR A 97 7.92 6.36 4.57
C TYR A 97 7.97 7.40 5.69
N SER A 98 9.17 7.59 6.20
CA SER A 98 9.42 8.54 7.29
C SER A 98 9.34 9.97 6.80
N MET A 99 8.79 10.84 7.64
CA MET A 99 8.77 12.28 7.45
C MET A 99 9.27 12.94 8.75
N ALA A 100 8.35 13.51 9.56
CA ALA A 100 8.73 14.08 10.86
C ALA A 100 9.03 13.00 11.90
N VAL A 101 8.46 11.81 11.73
CA VAL A 101 8.74 10.63 12.57
C VAL A 101 9.02 9.44 11.69
N GLU A 102 9.60 8.41 12.27
CA GLU A 102 9.84 7.15 11.56
C GLU A 102 8.51 6.49 11.18
N ALA A 103 8.50 5.81 10.03
CA ALA A 103 7.34 5.06 9.59
C ALA A 103 7.00 3.97 10.62
N PRO A 104 5.72 3.84 11.01
CA PRO A 104 5.34 2.89 12.07
C PRO A 104 5.34 1.44 11.59
N SER A 105 5.29 0.53 12.56
CA SER A 105 5.19 -0.90 12.30
C SER A 105 3.75 -1.38 12.13
N VAL A 106 2.79 -0.48 12.17
CA VAL A 106 1.35 -0.76 12.01
C VAL A 106 0.80 0.17 10.94
N LEU A 107 -0.03 -0.37 10.04
CA LEU A 107 -0.68 0.43 9.00
C LEU A 107 -1.67 1.41 9.62
N PRO A 108 -1.77 2.63 9.06
CA PRO A 108 -2.76 3.60 9.54
C PRO A 108 -4.17 3.19 9.14
N ALA A 109 -5.16 3.74 9.82
CA ALA A 109 -6.57 3.56 9.49
C ALA A 109 -7.07 4.79 8.74
N PRO A 110 -7.91 4.63 7.68
CA PRO A 110 -8.50 5.78 6.99
C PRO A 110 -9.52 6.49 7.89
N PRO A 111 -9.83 7.78 7.62
CA PRO A 111 -9.37 8.57 6.49
C PRO A 111 -7.96 9.12 6.70
N LEU A 112 -7.26 9.37 5.58
CA LEU A 112 -5.92 9.97 5.59
C LEU A 112 -6.01 11.36 4.93
N ARG A 113 -4.92 12.14 5.07
CA ARG A 113 -4.84 13.45 4.43
C ARG A 113 -4.07 13.32 3.12
N PRO A 114 -4.49 14.02 2.05
CA PRO A 114 -3.72 13.99 0.81
C PRO A 114 -2.34 14.61 1.00
N PHE A 115 -1.35 14.09 0.28
CA PHE A 115 -0.02 14.66 0.25
C PHE A 115 0.00 15.89 -0.66
N GLY A 116 0.45 16.98 -0.11
CA GLY A 116 0.50 18.26 -0.85
C GLY A 116 -0.53 19.25 -0.36
#